data_5756746450df9be43c9a2fccc8bbc73b
#
_entry.id   5756746450df9be43c9a2fccc8bbc73b
#
_cell.length_a   1.000
_cell.length_b   1.000
_cell.length_c   1.000
_cell.angle_alpha   90.00
_cell.angle_beta   90.00
_cell.angle_gamma   90.00
#
_symmetry.space_group_name_H-M   'P 1'
#
loop_
_entity.id
_entity.type
_entity.pdbx_description
1 polymer ?
#
loop_
_entity_poly.entity_id
_entity_poly.type
_entity_poly.pdbx_seq_one_letter_code
_entity_poly.pdbx_strand_id
1 'polypeptide(L)'
;MSVTEIKPIKEGKVREIYDNGDTLIMVATDRISCFDVILKNIVSKKGTVLTQMSKFWFDMTKDIIPNHMISVDVKDMPEFFQQEKFDGNSMLCRRLNMLPIECIVRGYITGSGWAIYKENGTVCGIKLPEGLQESDKLPEPIYTPSTKAEIGDHDENISFEQSVDYLEKRFPGKGQEYAEKLRDYTIALYKKCADYALTKGIIIADTKFEFGLDENGNIVLGDEMLTPDSSRFWPADGYEPGHGQPSFDKQFARDWLKANEHDWELPQEIVDKTIDKYLQAYELLTGKKL
;
A
#
# COMPACT_ATOMS: atom_id res chain seq x y z
N MET A 1 25.71 -15.44 23.92
CA MET A 1 25.65 -16.38 22.79
C MET A 1 25.43 -15.53 21.55
N SER A 2 26.14 -15.78 20.45
CA SER A 2 25.87 -15.03 19.20
C SER A 2 24.55 -15.54 18.63
N VAL A 3 23.57 -14.68 18.49
CA VAL A 3 22.32 -15.01 17.79
C VAL A 3 22.68 -15.34 16.35
N THR A 4 22.29 -16.51 15.87
CA THR A 4 22.56 -16.90 14.48
C THR A 4 21.85 -15.94 13.55
N GLU A 5 22.59 -15.31 12.64
CA GLU A 5 22.06 -14.39 11.65
C GLU A 5 21.11 -15.15 10.71
N ILE A 6 19.88 -14.65 10.58
CA ILE A 6 18.88 -15.17 9.64
C ILE A 6 18.82 -14.20 8.45
N LYS A 7 18.92 -14.74 7.24
CA LYS A 7 18.83 -13.95 6.01
C LYS A 7 17.40 -13.95 5.48
N PRO A 8 16.93 -12.84 4.88
CA PRO A 8 15.65 -12.81 4.23
C PRO A 8 15.61 -13.73 3.01
N ILE A 9 14.48 -14.37 2.78
CA ILE A 9 14.21 -15.16 1.57
C ILE A 9 13.83 -14.28 0.38
N LYS A 10 13.41 -13.03 0.66
CA LYS A 10 13.12 -12.01 -0.35
C LYS A 10 13.41 -10.63 0.22
N GLU A 11 14.16 -9.85 -0.55
CA GLU A 11 14.39 -8.43 -0.29
C GLU A 11 13.64 -7.60 -1.34
N GLY A 12 12.60 -6.88 -0.90
CA GLY A 12 11.90 -5.90 -1.72
C GLY A 12 12.55 -4.51 -1.60
N LYS A 13 11.99 -3.53 -2.29
CA LYS A 13 12.48 -2.14 -2.27
C LYS A 13 12.51 -1.56 -0.85
N VAL A 14 11.48 -1.86 -0.04
CA VAL A 14 11.29 -1.29 1.31
C VAL A 14 10.94 -2.35 2.36
N ARG A 15 10.90 -3.63 2.00
CA ARG A 15 10.57 -4.75 2.91
C ARG A 15 11.51 -5.92 2.72
N GLU A 16 11.68 -6.64 3.81
CA GLU A 16 12.38 -7.91 3.86
C GLU A 16 11.42 -8.99 4.36
N ILE A 17 11.45 -10.15 3.74
CA ILE A 17 10.60 -11.28 4.10
C ILE A 17 11.51 -12.42 4.54
N TYR A 18 11.24 -12.95 5.71
CA TYR A 18 11.97 -14.04 6.32
C TYR A 18 11.08 -15.27 6.45
N ASP A 19 11.68 -16.44 6.18
CA ASP A 19 11.03 -17.73 6.38
C ASP A 19 11.00 -18.06 7.88
N ASN A 20 9.83 -18.47 8.36
CA ASN A 20 9.63 -18.96 9.72
C ASN A 20 8.76 -20.24 9.70
N GLY A 21 9.07 -21.18 8.78
CA GLY A 21 8.33 -22.43 8.62
C GLY A 21 6.92 -22.20 8.07
N ASP A 22 5.90 -22.48 8.86
CA ASP A 22 4.49 -22.30 8.46
C ASP A 22 4.05 -20.83 8.40
N THR A 23 4.91 -19.91 8.84
CA THR A 23 4.67 -18.47 8.88
C THR A 23 5.77 -17.69 8.15
N LEU A 24 5.58 -16.39 8.02
CA LEU A 24 6.57 -15.46 7.51
C LEU A 24 6.78 -14.34 8.53
N ILE A 25 7.98 -13.76 8.54
CA ILE A 25 8.20 -12.49 9.22
C ILE A 25 8.50 -11.44 8.17
N MET A 26 7.67 -10.40 8.15
CA MET A 26 7.83 -9.25 7.28
C MET A 26 8.42 -8.10 8.08
N VAL A 27 9.57 -7.57 7.61
CA VAL A 27 10.24 -6.42 8.22
C VAL A 27 10.11 -5.24 7.27
N ALA A 28 9.40 -4.20 7.67
CA ALA A 28 9.40 -2.94 6.96
C ALA A 28 10.67 -2.18 7.30
N THR A 29 11.44 -1.80 6.28
CA THR A 29 12.71 -1.10 6.48
C THR A 29 12.50 0.41 6.40
N ASP A 30 13.50 1.15 6.86
CA ASP A 30 13.56 2.61 6.75
C ASP A 30 14.05 3.09 5.36
N ARG A 31 14.27 2.16 4.42
CA ARG A 31 14.54 2.51 3.02
C ARG A 31 13.34 3.22 2.40
N ILE A 32 13.60 4.19 1.54
CA ILE A 32 12.58 4.86 0.74
C ILE A 32 12.81 4.58 -0.74
N SER A 33 11.74 4.37 -1.49
CA SER A 33 11.78 4.18 -2.94
C SER A 33 10.87 5.18 -3.63
N CYS A 34 11.40 5.83 -4.68
CA CYS A 34 10.66 6.71 -5.56
C CYS A 34 10.96 6.32 -7.01
N PHE A 35 9.94 6.31 -7.88
CA PHE A 35 10.08 5.96 -9.30
C PHE A 35 10.81 4.64 -9.51
N ASP A 36 10.48 3.63 -8.71
CA ASP A 36 11.05 2.29 -8.68
C ASP A 36 12.53 2.18 -8.29
N VAL A 37 13.16 3.29 -7.92
CA VAL A 37 14.55 3.34 -7.43
C VAL A 37 14.57 3.47 -5.91
N ILE A 38 15.42 2.68 -5.26
CA ILE A 38 15.71 2.81 -3.82
C ILE A 38 16.67 3.99 -3.67
N LEU A 39 16.29 4.98 -2.86
CA LEU A 39 17.13 6.15 -2.60
C LEU A 39 18.28 5.78 -1.65
N LYS A 40 19.34 6.58 -1.67
CA LYS A 40 20.49 6.42 -0.77
C LYS A 40 20.15 6.75 0.69
N ASN A 41 19.09 7.51 0.90
CA ASN A 41 18.66 7.95 2.23
C ASN A 41 17.96 6.85 3.01
N ILE A 42 18.10 6.93 4.32
CA ILE A 42 17.29 6.20 5.30
C ILE A 42 16.33 7.19 5.98
N VAL A 43 15.06 6.86 6.01
CA VAL A 43 14.01 7.65 6.67
C VAL A 43 13.67 6.97 7.99
N SER A 44 14.36 7.36 9.05
CA SER A 44 14.24 6.74 10.38
C SER A 44 12.80 6.66 10.86
N LYS A 45 12.40 5.55 11.49
CA LYS A 45 11.05 5.20 11.92
C LYS A 45 10.02 4.94 10.81
N LYS A 46 10.40 5.07 9.53
CA LYS A 46 9.47 4.80 8.43
C LYS A 46 8.89 3.39 8.51
N GLY A 47 9.74 2.38 8.71
CA GLY A 47 9.31 0.99 8.83
C GLY A 47 8.32 0.79 9.98
N THR A 48 8.54 1.44 11.11
CA THR A 48 7.63 1.41 12.26
C THR A 48 6.27 2.02 11.90
N VAL A 49 6.24 3.19 11.24
CA VAL A 49 4.98 3.80 10.80
C VAL A 49 4.20 2.85 9.89
N LEU A 50 4.85 2.25 8.89
CA LEU A 50 4.19 1.35 7.94
C LEU A 50 3.58 0.13 8.64
N THR A 51 4.31 -0.51 9.55
CA THR A 51 3.87 -1.70 10.27
C THR A 51 2.73 -1.38 11.23
N GLN A 52 2.87 -0.32 12.04
CA GLN A 52 1.86 0.04 13.03
C GLN A 52 0.59 0.61 12.38
N MET A 53 0.70 1.30 11.25
CA MET A 53 -0.46 1.75 10.48
C MET A 53 -1.20 0.57 9.83
N SER A 54 -0.48 -0.38 9.23
CA SER A 54 -1.08 -1.61 8.71
C SER A 54 -1.81 -2.39 9.79
N LYS A 55 -1.19 -2.56 10.97
CA LYS A 55 -1.83 -3.18 12.13
C LYS A 55 -3.14 -2.51 12.51
N PHE A 56 -3.14 -1.18 12.59
CA PHE A 56 -4.34 -0.40 12.93
C PHE A 56 -5.50 -0.70 11.97
N TRP A 57 -5.23 -0.68 10.66
CA TRP A 57 -6.23 -0.95 9.64
C TRP A 57 -6.67 -2.41 9.59
N PHE A 58 -5.75 -3.35 9.75
CA PHE A 58 -6.06 -4.77 9.85
C PHE A 58 -7.01 -5.05 11.02
N ASP A 59 -6.77 -4.44 12.17
CA ASP A 59 -7.64 -4.58 13.34
C ASP A 59 -9.03 -3.99 13.11
N MET A 60 -9.13 -2.88 12.39
CA MET A 60 -10.40 -2.19 12.11
C MET A 60 -11.27 -2.93 11.08
N THR A 61 -10.69 -3.73 10.19
CA THR A 61 -11.37 -4.31 9.03
C THR A 61 -11.60 -5.81 9.12
N LYS A 62 -11.37 -6.42 10.28
CA LYS A 62 -11.56 -7.87 10.52
C LYS A 62 -12.97 -8.36 10.21
N ASP A 63 -13.96 -7.49 10.27
CA ASP A 63 -15.36 -7.78 9.97
C ASP A 63 -15.66 -7.85 8.45
N ILE A 64 -14.77 -7.35 7.61
CA ILE A 64 -14.91 -7.40 6.15
C ILE A 64 -14.22 -8.65 5.60
N ILE A 65 -12.96 -8.87 5.98
CA ILE A 65 -12.13 -9.97 5.49
C ILE A 65 -11.05 -10.32 6.50
N PRO A 66 -10.69 -11.61 6.67
CA PRO A 66 -9.49 -11.98 7.41
C PRO A 66 -8.23 -11.39 6.79
N ASN A 67 -7.23 -11.11 7.61
CA ASN A 67 -5.90 -10.67 7.16
C ASN A 67 -4.81 -11.64 7.61
N HIS A 68 -3.62 -11.47 7.05
CA HIS A 68 -2.48 -12.35 7.29
C HIS A 68 -1.73 -12.09 8.60
N MET A 69 -1.96 -10.96 9.26
CA MET A 69 -1.25 -10.58 10.47
C MET A 69 -1.60 -11.53 11.63
N ILE A 70 -0.57 -12.08 12.26
CA ILE A 70 -0.67 -12.86 13.49
C ILE A 70 -0.31 -11.97 14.69
N SER A 71 0.86 -11.34 14.64
CA SER A 71 1.35 -10.45 15.71
C SER A 71 2.33 -9.41 15.16
N VAL A 72 2.46 -8.29 15.86
CA VAL A 72 3.54 -7.31 15.68
C VAL A 72 4.44 -7.20 16.92
N ASP A 73 4.20 -8.01 17.95
CA ASP A 73 5.08 -8.09 19.11
C ASP A 73 6.26 -9.03 18.77
N VAL A 74 7.47 -8.50 18.83
CA VAL A 74 8.68 -9.29 18.55
C VAL A 74 8.88 -10.44 19.53
N LYS A 75 8.23 -10.43 20.70
CA LYS A 75 8.24 -11.55 21.65
C LYS A 75 7.57 -12.81 21.12
N ASP A 76 6.65 -12.65 20.16
CA ASP A 76 5.98 -13.78 19.49
C ASP A 76 6.82 -14.32 18.32
N MET A 77 8.00 -13.75 18.07
CA MET A 77 8.90 -14.12 16.98
C MET A 77 10.16 -14.81 17.51
N PRO A 78 10.93 -15.52 16.65
CA PRO A 78 12.21 -16.12 17.03
C PRO A 78 13.17 -15.09 17.65
N GLU A 79 14.08 -15.57 18.52
CA GLU A 79 15.05 -14.75 19.28
C GLU A 79 15.81 -13.73 18.41
N PHE A 80 16.15 -14.10 17.16
CA PHE A 80 16.80 -13.21 16.21
C PHE A 80 16.04 -11.90 15.99
N PHE A 81 14.70 -11.93 16.00
CA PHE A 81 13.85 -10.76 15.77
C PHE A 81 13.52 -9.99 17.05
N GLN A 82 13.93 -10.46 18.23
CA GLN A 82 13.72 -9.77 19.51
C GLN A 82 14.77 -8.68 19.80
N GLN A 83 15.54 -8.29 18.80
CA GLN A 83 16.50 -7.19 18.87
C GLN A 83 15.77 -5.85 18.62
N GLU A 84 16.25 -4.78 19.24
CA GLU A 84 15.68 -3.43 19.14
C GLU A 84 15.42 -2.96 17.69
N LYS A 85 16.31 -3.30 16.76
CA LYS A 85 16.20 -2.93 15.33
C LYS A 85 14.94 -3.50 14.62
N PHE A 86 14.30 -4.52 15.20
CA PHE A 86 13.11 -5.17 14.66
C PHE A 86 11.83 -4.79 15.41
N ASP A 87 11.97 -4.10 16.55
CA ASP A 87 10.83 -3.71 17.35
C ASP A 87 9.98 -2.63 16.65
N GLY A 88 8.69 -2.87 16.60
CA GLY A 88 7.71 -1.97 16.00
C GLY A 88 7.62 -2.02 14.46
N ASN A 89 8.65 -2.51 13.75
CA ASN A 89 8.68 -2.57 12.28
C ASN A 89 8.54 -3.99 11.70
N SER A 90 8.36 -5.00 12.55
CA SER A 90 8.22 -6.40 12.17
C SER A 90 6.80 -6.91 12.36
N MET A 91 6.38 -7.83 11.50
CA MET A 91 5.06 -8.45 11.54
C MET A 91 5.20 -9.95 11.29
N LEU A 92 4.73 -10.77 12.24
CA LEU A 92 4.54 -12.22 12.06
C LEU A 92 3.26 -12.43 11.27
N CYS A 93 3.34 -13.13 10.15
CA CYS A 93 2.26 -13.29 9.19
C CYS A 93 1.98 -14.76 8.87
N ARG A 94 0.73 -15.06 8.54
CA ARG A 94 0.39 -16.30 7.85
C ARG A 94 1.06 -16.32 6.48
N ARG A 95 1.45 -17.51 6.05
CA ARG A 95 1.92 -17.72 4.69
C ARG A 95 0.71 -17.78 3.75
N LEU A 96 0.72 -16.98 2.70
CA LEU A 96 -0.33 -16.96 1.69
C LEU A 96 0.24 -17.29 0.31
N ASN A 97 -0.56 -17.93 -0.53
CA ASN A 97 -0.33 -17.98 -1.97
C ASN A 97 -0.88 -16.69 -2.58
N MET A 98 -0.01 -15.71 -2.81
CA MET A 98 -0.40 -14.37 -3.26
C MET A 98 -1.06 -14.41 -4.64
N LEU A 99 -2.20 -13.75 -4.76
CA LEU A 99 -2.86 -13.53 -6.04
C LEU A 99 -2.10 -12.46 -6.85
N PRO A 100 -1.90 -12.69 -8.16
CA PRO A 100 -1.00 -11.85 -8.97
C PRO A 100 -1.69 -10.60 -9.52
N ILE A 101 -2.53 -9.96 -8.72
CA ILE A 101 -3.26 -8.74 -9.03
C ILE A 101 -2.98 -7.70 -7.95
N GLU A 102 -2.58 -6.51 -8.35
CA GLU A 102 -2.62 -5.34 -7.51
C GLU A 102 -4.02 -4.73 -7.54
N CYS A 103 -4.68 -4.73 -6.40
CA CYS A 103 -6.06 -4.29 -6.26
C CYS A 103 -6.10 -2.79 -5.92
N ILE A 104 -6.10 -1.95 -6.94
CA ILE A 104 -6.10 -0.50 -6.79
C ILE A 104 -7.55 -0.01 -6.78
N VAL A 105 -7.86 0.88 -5.85
CA VAL A 105 -9.14 1.58 -5.76
C VAL A 105 -8.90 3.08 -5.72
N ARG A 106 -9.75 3.82 -6.43
CA ARG A 106 -9.68 5.28 -6.53
C ARG A 106 -11.01 5.89 -6.16
N GLY A 107 -11.01 6.75 -5.14
CA GLY A 107 -12.15 7.59 -4.80
C GLY A 107 -12.03 9.00 -5.37
N TYR A 108 -10.83 9.35 -5.82
CA TYR A 108 -10.49 10.63 -6.45
C TYR A 108 -9.65 10.38 -7.69
N ILE A 109 -9.78 11.25 -8.69
CA ILE A 109 -9.03 11.11 -9.95
C ILE A 109 -7.71 11.86 -9.87
N THR A 110 -6.60 11.14 -9.73
CA THR A 110 -5.27 11.71 -9.58
C THR A 110 -4.18 10.77 -10.10
N GLY A 111 -2.94 11.22 -10.14
CA GLY A 111 -1.78 10.41 -10.53
C GLY A 111 -1.94 9.77 -11.90
N SER A 112 -1.61 8.47 -12.02
CA SER A 112 -1.72 7.73 -13.28
C SER A 112 -3.17 7.65 -13.78
N GLY A 113 -4.15 7.56 -12.87
CA GLY A 113 -5.57 7.58 -13.24
C GLY A 113 -5.98 8.88 -13.93
N TRP A 114 -5.53 10.02 -13.41
CA TRP A 114 -5.74 11.32 -14.04
C TRP A 114 -5.05 11.42 -15.40
N ALA A 115 -3.81 10.97 -15.51
CA ALA A 115 -3.09 10.98 -16.77
C ALA A 115 -3.84 10.21 -17.87
N ILE A 116 -4.31 9.00 -17.55
CA ILE A 116 -5.06 8.16 -18.50
C ILE A 116 -6.43 8.78 -18.84
N TYR A 117 -7.15 9.29 -17.82
CA TYR A 117 -8.45 9.93 -18.05
C TYR A 117 -8.35 11.11 -19.03
N LYS A 118 -7.33 11.93 -18.92
CA LYS A 118 -7.13 13.08 -19.84
C LYS A 118 -6.98 12.68 -21.30
N GLU A 119 -6.49 11.46 -21.56
CA GLU A 119 -6.26 10.98 -22.92
C GLU A 119 -7.55 10.49 -23.59
N ASN A 120 -8.42 9.82 -22.86
CA ASN A 120 -9.53 9.09 -23.47
C ASN A 120 -10.84 9.05 -22.65
N GLY A 121 -10.88 9.72 -21.51
CA GLY A 121 -12.07 9.75 -20.64
C GLY A 121 -12.36 8.46 -19.88
N THR A 122 -11.43 7.49 -19.88
CA THR A 122 -11.59 6.19 -19.21
C THR A 122 -10.42 5.88 -18.29
N VAL A 123 -10.62 4.98 -17.32
CA VAL A 123 -9.54 4.37 -16.52
C VAL A 123 -9.85 2.87 -16.40
N CYS A 124 -8.92 2.01 -16.80
CA CYS A 124 -9.09 0.55 -16.78
C CYS A 124 -10.39 0.08 -17.47
N GLY A 125 -10.77 0.72 -18.58
CA GLY A 125 -12.00 0.44 -19.31
C GLY A 125 -13.28 1.07 -18.72
N ILE A 126 -13.20 1.69 -17.54
CA ILE A 126 -14.33 2.37 -16.91
C ILE A 126 -14.47 3.78 -17.49
N LYS A 127 -15.61 4.06 -18.14
CA LYS A 127 -15.93 5.42 -18.61
C LYS A 127 -16.28 6.30 -17.41
N LEU A 128 -15.60 7.43 -17.29
CA LEU A 128 -15.84 8.41 -16.24
C LEU A 128 -16.65 9.60 -16.77
N PRO A 129 -17.28 10.40 -15.87
CA PRO A 129 -17.95 11.63 -16.27
C PRO A 129 -17.03 12.56 -17.05
N GLU A 130 -17.58 13.30 -17.99
CA GLU A 130 -16.86 14.32 -18.74
C GLU A 130 -16.62 15.56 -17.86
N GLY A 131 -15.50 16.24 -18.09
CA GLY A 131 -15.17 17.49 -17.43
C GLY A 131 -14.58 17.36 -16.04
N LEU A 132 -14.17 16.17 -15.61
CA LEU A 132 -13.42 16.00 -14.37
C LEU A 132 -12.11 16.77 -14.42
N GLN A 133 -11.74 17.35 -13.29
CA GLN A 133 -10.47 18.02 -13.04
C GLN A 133 -9.56 17.14 -12.18
N GLU A 134 -8.28 17.47 -12.15
CA GLU A 134 -7.33 16.75 -11.27
C GLU A 134 -7.77 16.86 -9.81
N SER A 135 -7.69 15.74 -9.11
CA SER A 135 -8.13 15.58 -7.71
C SER A 135 -9.65 15.66 -7.48
N ASP A 136 -10.48 15.68 -8.53
CA ASP A 136 -11.93 15.57 -8.33
C ASP A 136 -12.31 14.27 -7.61
N LYS A 137 -13.28 14.40 -6.70
CA LYS A 137 -13.93 13.24 -6.08
C LYS A 137 -14.79 12.52 -7.13
N LEU A 138 -14.60 11.22 -7.27
CA LEU A 138 -15.45 10.39 -8.13
C LEU A 138 -16.83 10.18 -7.51
N PRO A 139 -17.89 10.05 -8.32
CA PRO A 139 -19.25 9.76 -7.82
C PRO A 139 -19.31 8.50 -6.96
N GLU A 140 -18.58 7.46 -7.36
CA GLU A 140 -18.35 6.22 -6.62
C GLU A 140 -16.86 5.83 -6.75
N PRO A 141 -16.30 5.15 -5.74
CA PRO A 141 -14.96 4.58 -5.86
C PRO A 141 -14.91 3.56 -6.99
N ILE A 142 -13.86 3.60 -7.80
CA ILE A 142 -13.65 2.68 -8.91
C ILE A 142 -12.52 1.71 -8.61
N TYR A 143 -12.70 0.45 -9.00
CA TYR A 143 -11.68 -0.59 -8.95
C TYR A 143 -10.87 -0.59 -10.24
N THR A 144 -9.59 -0.32 -10.14
CA THR A 144 -8.66 -0.14 -11.26
C THR A 144 -7.45 -1.07 -11.10
N PRO A 145 -7.62 -2.39 -11.32
CA PRO A 145 -6.57 -3.36 -11.07
C PRO A 145 -5.36 -3.17 -11.98
N SER A 146 -4.20 -3.66 -11.53
CA SER A 146 -3.05 -3.89 -12.39
C SER A 146 -2.49 -5.30 -12.20
N THR A 147 -1.75 -5.77 -13.20
CA THR A 147 -0.95 -6.98 -13.03
C THR A 147 0.14 -6.72 -12.01
N LYS A 148 0.59 -7.77 -11.32
CA LYS A 148 1.80 -7.74 -10.53
C LYS A 148 2.92 -8.33 -11.38
N ALA A 149 3.73 -7.44 -11.95
CA ALA A 149 4.84 -7.82 -12.81
C ALA A 149 5.91 -8.63 -12.06
N GLU A 150 6.64 -9.47 -12.80
CA GLU A 150 7.85 -10.10 -12.28
C GLU A 150 8.96 -9.05 -12.13
N ILE A 151 10.01 -9.38 -11.36
CA ILE A 151 11.11 -8.45 -11.10
C ILE A 151 11.78 -8.07 -12.44
N GLY A 152 11.68 -6.82 -12.80
CA GLY A 152 12.26 -6.25 -14.04
C GLY A 152 11.23 -5.77 -15.06
N ASP A 153 9.97 -6.14 -14.90
CA ASP A 153 8.85 -5.65 -15.70
C ASP A 153 8.05 -4.57 -14.95
N HIS A 154 7.20 -3.84 -15.67
CA HIS A 154 6.31 -2.85 -15.10
C HIS A 154 4.90 -3.40 -14.92
N ASP A 155 4.24 -3.00 -13.81
CA ASP A 155 2.85 -3.29 -13.57
C ASP A 155 1.98 -2.62 -14.65
N GLU A 156 1.07 -3.38 -15.26
CA GLU A 156 0.17 -2.89 -16.30
C GLU A 156 -1.24 -2.72 -15.76
N ASN A 157 -1.82 -1.53 -15.96
CA ASN A 157 -3.24 -1.33 -15.68
C ASN A 157 -4.09 -2.20 -16.61
N ILE A 158 -5.02 -2.94 -16.02
CA ILE A 158 -5.90 -3.86 -16.76
C ILE A 158 -7.36 -3.57 -16.44
N SER A 159 -8.28 -3.97 -17.35
CA SER A 159 -9.70 -3.92 -17.05
C SER A 159 -10.12 -5.05 -16.10
N PHE A 160 -11.35 -4.96 -15.60
CA PHE A 160 -11.91 -6.04 -14.78
C PHE A 160 -11.93 -7.37 -15.55
N GLU A 161 -12.35 -7.36 -16.81
CA GLU A 161 -12.43 -8.54 -17.67
C GLU A 161 -11.02 -9.13 -17.92
N GLN A 162 -10.03 -8.28 -18.15
CA GLN A 162 -8.64 -8.73 -18.27
C GLN A 162 -8.12 -9.35 -16.96
N SER A 163 -8.55 -8.84 -15.80
CA SER A 163 -8.19 -9.43 -14.51
C SER A 163 -8.81 -10.83 -14.32
N VAL A 164 -10.04 -11.03 -14.81
CA VAL A 164 -10.68 -12.35 -14.86
C VAL A 164 -9.85 -13.32 -15.69
N ASP A 165 -9.49 -12.94 -16.93
CA ASP A 165 -8.70 -13.78 -17.81
C ASP A 165 -7.32 -14.11 -17.22
N TYR A 166 -6.70 -13.14 -16.57
CA TYR A 166 -5.39 -13.31 -15.94
C TYR A 166 -5.45 -14.30 -14.76
N LEU A 167 -6.48 -14.19 -13.93
CA LEU A 167 -6.72 -15.10 -12.81
C LEU A 167 -7.15 -16.49 -13.30
N GLU A 168 -7.96 -16.59 -14.36
CA GLU A 168 -8.39 -17.87 -14.93
C GLU A 168 -7.20 -18.71 -15.44
N LYS A 169 -6.21 -18.07 -16.07
CA LYS A 169 -4.97 -18.72 -16.51
C LYS A 169 -4.17 -19.30 -15.34
N ARG A 170 -4.17 -18.62 -14.20
CA ARG A 170 -3.43 -19.03 -13.01
C ARG A 170 -4.21 -20.00 -12.12
N PHE A 171 -5.53 -19.85 -12.07
CA PHE A 171 -6.46 -20.61 -11.25
C PHE A 171 -7.67 -21.06 -12.09
N PRO A 172 -7.52 -22.12 -12.90
CA PRO A 172 -8.55 -22.56 -13.83
C PRO A 172 -9.90 -22.86 -13.12
N GLY A 173 -10.99 -22.29 -13.66
CA GLY A 173 -12.34 -22.39 -13.10
C GLY A 173 -12.61 -21.44 -11.93
N LYS A 174 -11.66 -20.53 -11.58
CA LYS A 174 -11.79 -19.59 -10.46
C LYS A 174 -11.62 -18.12 -10.86
N GLY A 175 -11.27 -17.84 -12.10
CA GLY A 175 -10.94 -16.48 -12.54
C GLY A 175 -12.04 -15.48 -12.24
N GLN A 176 -13.28 -15.77 -12.64
CA GLN A 176 -14.42 -14.88 -12.41
C GLN A 176 -14.71 -14.71 -10.90
N GLU A 177 -14.77 -15.82 -10.14
CA GLU A 177 -15.02 -15.79 -8.69
C GLU A 177 -13.98 -14.93 -7.96
N TYR A 178 -12.70 -15.14 -8.25
CA TYR A 178 -11.64 -14.39 -7.59
C TYR A 178 -11.64 -12.92 -7.97
N ALA A 179 -11.79 -12.58 -9.25
CA ALA A 179 -11.84 -11.19 -9.70
C ALA A 179 -12.99 -10.41 -9.04
N GLU A 180 -14.19 -11.00 -8.97
CA GLU A 180 -15.34 -10.40 -8.30
C GLU A 180 -15.07 -10.18 -6.80
N LYS A 181 -14.56 -11.18 -6.11
CA LYS A 181 -14.24 -11.08 -4.68
C LYS A 181 -13.15 -10.03 -4.41
N LEU A 182 -12.10 -9.99 -5.25
CA LEU A 182 -11.03 -8.98 -5.12
C LEU A 182 -11.59 -7.57 -5.28
N ARG A 183 -12.42 -7.33 -6.31
CA ARG A 183 -13.11 -6.05 -6.51
C ARG A 183 -13.97 -5.68 -5.30
N ASP A 184 -14.83 -6.58 -4.88
CA ASP A 184 -15.84 -6.31 -3.85
C ASP A 184 -15.18 -6.07 -2.48
N TYR A 185 -14.18 -6.87 -2.10
CA TYR A 185 -13.40 -6.63 -0.88
C TYR A 185 -12.63 -5.31 -0.96
N THR A 186 -12.00 -5.01 -2.09
CA THR A 186 -11.24 -3.78 -2.29
C THR A 186 -12.14 -2.55 -2.10
N ILE A 187 -13.32 -2.53 -2.72
CA ILE A 187 -14.28 -1.42 -2.58
C ILE A 187 -14.81 -1.32 -1.15
N ALA A 188 -15.14 -2.46 -0.50
CA ALA A 188 -15.66 -2.46 0.87
C ALA A 188 -14.61 -1.95 1.88
N LEU A 189 -13.37 -2.42 1.77
CA LEU A 189 -12.26 -1.96 2.58
C LEU A 189 -12.03 -0.46 2.41
N TYR A 190 -11.96 -0.01 1.15
CA TYR A 190 -11.75 1.40 0.85
C TYR A 190 -12.85 2.28 1.45
N LYS A 191 -14.13 1.97 1.20
CA LYS A 191 -15.26 2.78 1.69
C LYS A 191 -15.20 2.93 3.22
N LYS A 192 -15.07 1.82 3.95
CA LYS A 192 -14.98 1.85 5.41
C LYS A 192 -13.82 2.70 5.92
N CYS A 193 -12.63 2.50 5.34
CA CYS A 193 -11.43 3.19 5.81
C CYS A 193 -11.42 4.68 5.39
N ALA A 194 -11.90 5.01 4.19
CA ALA A 194 -11.98 6.39 3.70
C ALA A 194 -12.98 7.20 4.54
N ASP A 195 -14.14 6.62 4.88
CA ASP A 195 -15.12 7.27 5.75
C ASP A 195 -14.53 7.56 7.14
N TYR A 196 -13.84 6.58 7.73
CA TYR A 196 -13.14 6.78 8.99
C TYR A 196 -12.05 7.85 8.89
N ALA A 197 -11.16 7.77 7.89
CA ALA A 197 -10.06 8.71 7.73
C ALA A 197 -10.57 10.15 7.55
N LEU A 198 -11.67 10.34 6.85
CA LEU A 198 -12.30 11.65 6.68
C LEU A 198 -12.71 12.25 8.04
N THR A 199 -13.22 11.45 8.99
CA THR A 199 -13.50 11.92 10.36
C THR A 199 -12.26 12.36 11.13
N LYS A 200 -11.07 11.97 10.65
CA LYS A 200 -9.76 12.34 11.20
C LYS A 200 -9.07 13.47 10.42
N GLY A 201 -9.77 14.06 9.47
CA GLY A 201 -9.22 15.14 8.64
C GLY A 201 -8.31 14.66 7.51
N ILE A 202 -8.40 13.38 7.14
CA ILE A 202 -7.61 12.79 6.05
C ILE A 202 -8.53 12.27 4.95
N ILE A 203 -8.26 12.68 3.71
CA ILE A 203 -8.80 12.10 2.50
C ILE A 203 -7.88 10.98 2.04
N ILE A 204 -8.41 9.78 1.84
CA ILE A 204 -7.71 8.70 1.13
C ILE A 204 -8.13 8.81 -0.34
N ALA A 205 -7.23 9.31 -1.18
CA ALA A 205 -7.55 9.53 -2.59
C ALA A 205 -7.60 8.22 -3.38
N ASP A 206 -6.59 7.40 -3.19
CA ASP A 206 -6.48 6.04 -3.72
C ASP A 206 -5.60 5.17 -2.83
N THR A 207 -5.69 3.88 -3.04
CA THR A 207 -4.84 2.90 -2.35
C THR A 207 -4.73 1.62 -3.17
N LYS A 208 -3.75 0.79 -2.82
CA LYS A 208 -3.49 -0.53 -3.35
C LYS A 208 -3.59 -1.56 -2.23
N PHE A 209 -4.36 -2.63 -2.48
CA PHE A 209 -4.39 -3.83 -1.63
C PHE A 209 -3.80 -5.02 -2.37
N GLU A 210 -3.28 -5.97 -1.61
CA GLU A 210 -2.85 -7.28 -2.10
C GLU A 210 -3.55 -8.39 -1.32
N PHE A 211 -3.93 -9.43 -2.02
CA PHE A 211 -4.62 -10.57 -1.43
C PHE A 211 -3.90 -11.87 -1.79
N GLY A 212 -4.09 -12.86 -0.97
CA GLY A 212 -3.61 -14.21 -1.22
C GLY A 212 -4.60 -15.26 -0.76
N LEU A 213 -4.30 -16.51 -1.04
CA LEU A 213 -5.08 -17.67 -0.61
C LEU A 213 -4.41 -18.30 0.60
N ASP A 214 -5.21 -18.64 1.62
CA ASP A 214 -4.77 -19.47 2.71
C ASP A 214 -4.70 -20.97 2.27
N GLU A 215 -4.33 -21.84 3.18
CA GLU A 215 -4.23 -23.30 2.95
C GLU A 215 -5.56 -23.95 2.55
N ASN A 216 -6.70 -23.30 2.82
CA ASN A 216 -8.05 -23.77 2.47
C ASN A 216 -8.58 -23.13 1.18
N GLY A 217 -7.80 -22.27 0.52
CA GLY A 217 -8.20 -21.55 -0.68
C GLY A 217 -9.09 -20.34 -0.42
N ASN A 218 -9.19 -19.87 0.82
CA ASN A 218 -9.92 -18.63 1.13
C ASN A 218 -9.07 -17.40 0.82
N ILE A 219 -9.72 -16.36 0.32
CA ILE A 219 -9.05 -15.07 0.09
C ILE A 219 -8.80 -14.37 1.43
N VAL A 220 -7.56 -13.93 1.63
CA VAL A 220 -7.07 -13.26 2.82
C VAL A 220 -6.34 -11.98 2.39
N LEU A 221 -6.55 -10.88 3.10
CA LEU A 221 -5.83 -9.63 2.88
C LEU A 221 -4.38 -9.78 3.35
N GLY A 222 -3.44 -9.45 2.48
CA GLY A 222 -1.99 -9.56 2.74
C GLY A 222 -1.24 -8.25 2.58
N ASP A 223 0.08 -8.34 2.59
CA ASP A 223 1.03 -7.23 2.44
C ASP A 223 0.79 -6.11 3.46
N GLU A 224 0.84 -4.86 3.04
CA GLU A 224 0.52 -3.68 3.87
C GLU A 224 -0.89 -3.18 3.59
N MET A 225 -1.42 -2.38 4.51
CA MET A 225 -2.74 -1.79 4.36
C MET A 225 -2.72 -0.29 4.65
N LEU A 226 -3.14 0.51 3.65
CA LEU A 226 -3.39 1.94 3.78
C LEU A 226 -2.26 2.70 4.49
N THR A 227 -1.05 2.51 4.00
CA THR A 227 0.13 3.23 4.46
C THR A 227 0.46 4.38 3.52
N PRO A 228 1.29 5.35 3.94
CA PRO A 228 1.78 6.39 3.05
C PRO A 228 2.60 5.88 1.85
N ASP A 229 3.03 4.61 1.86
CA ASP A 229 3.73 4.00 0.72
C ASP A 229 2.77 3.43 -0.31
N SER A 230 1.62 2.91 0.11
CA SER A 230 0.60 2.28 -0.75
C SER A 230 -0.60 3.17 -1.07
N SER A 231 -0.69 4.37 -0.48
CA SER A 231 -1.88 5.23 -0.54
C SER A 231 -1.51 6.69 -0.72
N ARG A 232 -2.43 7.48 -1.28
CA ARG A 232 -2.37 8.94 -1.24
C ARG A 232 -3.27 9.47 -0.15
N PHE A 233 -2.67 10.10 0.83
CA PHE A 233 -3.36 10.75 1.95
C PHE A 233 -3.27 12.26 1.82
N TRP A 234 -4.41 12.93 1.72
CA TRP A 234 -4.48 14.38 1.63
C TRP A 234 -5.10 14.99 2.89
N PRO A 235 -4.66 16.17 3.33
CA PRO A 235 -5.42 16.94 4.31
C PRO A 235 -6.84 17.21 3.77
N ALA A 236 -7.86 16.95 4.59
CA ALA A 236 -9.24 17.32 4.22
C ALA A 236 -9.45 18.83 4.30
N ASP A 237 -8.75 19.49 5.23
CA ASP A 237 -8.71 20.94 5.30
C ASP A 237 -7.92 21.53 4.12
N GLY A 238 -8.53 22.48 3.41
CA GLY A 238 -7.94 23.10 2.23
C GLY A 238 -7.93 22.21 0.98
N TYR A 239 -8.64 21.05 0.98
CA TYR A 239 -8.83 20.28 -0.23
C TYR A 239 -9.63 21.09 -1.27
N GLU A 240 -9.07 21.20 -2.47
CA GLU A 240 -9.68 21.89 -3.61
C GLU A 240 -9.31 21.16 -4.91
N PRO A 241 -10.29 20.71 -5.74
CA PRO A 241 -9.99 20.08 -7.00
C PRO A 241 -9.43 21.06 -8.04
N GLY A 242 -8.88 20.52 -9.13
CA GLY A 242 -8.31 21.30 -10.23
C GLY A 242 -6.77 21.31 -10.26
N HIS A 243 -6.14 20.78 -9.24
CA HIS A 243 -4.68 20.65 -9.14
C HIS A 243 -4.26 19.50 -8.20
N GLY A 244 -2.97 19.18 -8.18
CA GLY A 244 -2.40 18.22 -7.22
C GLY A 244 -2.54 18.72 -5.78
N GLN A 245 -2.78 17.80 -4.85
CA GLN A 245 -3.03 18.14 -3.44
C GLN A 245 -1.75 18.04 -2.60
N PRO A 246 -1.62 18.84 -1.53
CA PRO A 246 -0.68 18.53 -0.45
C PRO A 246 -0.93 17.13 0.07
N SER A 247 0.13 16.41 0.50
CA SER A 247 -0.05 15.04 0.95
C SER A 247 0.74 14.70 2.21
N PHE A 248 0.31 13.63 2.90
CA PHE A 248 1.01 13.02 4.03
C PHE A 248 1.87 11.82 3.61
N ASP A 249 2.00 11.59 2.30
CA ASP A 249 2.81 10.52 1.73
C ASP A 249 4.14 11.03 1.16
N LYS A 250 4.82 10.22 0.38
CA LYS A 250 6.11 10.55 -0.22
C LYS A 250 6.05 11.46 -1.46
N GLN A 251 4.91 12.10 -1.73
CA GLN A 251 4.77 13.00 -2.88
C GLN A 251 5.76 14.16 -2.80
N PHE A 252 6.00 14.67 -1.60
CA PHE A 252 6.98 15.74 -1.37
C PHE A 252 8.40 15.34 -1.83
N ALA A 253 8.82 14.12 -1.51
CA ALA A 253 10.10 13.59 -1.99
C ALA A 253 10.12 13.41 -3.51
N ARG A 254 9.01 12.91 -4.09
CA ARG A 254 8.86 12.77 -5.54
C ARG A 254 8.92 14.10 -6.28
N ASP A 255 8.27 15.13 -5.74
CA ASP A 255 8.25 16.47 -6.36
C ASP A 255 9.62 17.10 -6.33
N TRP A 256 10.35 16.94 -5.23
CA TRP A 256 11.73 17.41 -5.14
C TRP A 256 12.63 16.72 -6.18
N LEU A 257 12.55 15.37 -6.30
CA LEU A 257 13.31 14.62 -7.28
C LEU A 257 13.00 15.04 -8.72
N LYS A 258 11.74 15.36 -9.05
CA LYS A 258 11.36 15.83 -10.38
C LYS A 258 11.89 17.23 -10.70
N ALA A 259 12.02 18.09 -9.69
CA ALA A 259 12.36 19.49 -9.85
C ALA A 259 13.87 19.78 -9.79
N ASN A 260 14.69 18.83 -9.35
CA ASN A 260 16.11 19.03 -9.09
C ASN A 260 16.96 17.97 -9.77
N GLU A 261 18.20 18.31 -10.12
CA GLU A 261 19.22 17.33 -10.48
C GLU A 261 19.61 16.55 -9.21
N HIS A 262 19.73 15.24 -9.31
CA HIS A 262 20.02 14.35 -8.19
C HIS A 262 20.73 13.07 -8.66
N ASP A 263 21.37 12.39 -7.72
CA ASP A 263 21.93 11.04 -7.88
C ASP A 263 21.21 10.03 -6.97
N TRP A 264 19.90 10.17 -6.83
CA TRP A 264 19.00 9.40 -5.97
C TRP A 264 19.27 9.60 -4.47
N GLU A 265 19.70 10.82 -4.10
CA GLU A 265 19.87 11.26 -2.74
C GLU A 265 19.05 12.53 -2.48
N LEU A 266 18.30 12.54 -1.39
CA LEU A 266 17.50 13.69 -0.94
C LEU A 266 18.31 14.54 0.05
N PRO A 267 18.15 15.87 0.05
CA PRO A 267 18.62 16.68 1.16
C PRO A 267 17.98 16.24 2.48
N GLN A 268 18.73 16.38 3.59
CA GLN A 268 18.24 15.97 4.92
C GLN A 268 16.90 16.66 5.27
N GLU A 269 16.72 17.91 4.91
CA GLU A 269 15.46 18.63 5.12
C GLU A 269 14.26 17.96 4.46
N ILE A 270 14.44 17.36 3.27
CA ILE A 270 13.37 16.62 2.57
C ILE A 270 13.09 15.29 3.24
N VAL A 271 14.14 14.61 3.73
CA VAL A 271 14.01 13.38 4.53
C VAL A 271 13.20 13.67 5.79
N ASP A 272 13.57 14.71 6.54
CA ASP A 272 12.92 15.10 7.80
C ASP A 272 11.44 15.47 7.56
N LYS A 273 11.15 16.25 6.53
CA LYS A 273 9.76 16.56 6.15
C LYS A 273 8.96 15.32 5.75
N THR A 274 9.59 14.35 5.12
CA THR A 274 8.93 13.11 4.72
C THR A 274 8.52 12.31 5.93
N ILE A 275 9.42 12.09 6.90
CA ILE A 275 9.07 11.34 8.13
C ILE A 275 8.05 12.10 8.98
N ASP A 276 8.14 13.41 9.07
CA ASP A 276 7.16 14.24 9.80
C ASP A 276 5.75 14.05 9.23
N LYS A 277 5.60 13.98 7.90
CA LYS A 277 4.31 13.71 7.25
C LYS A 277 3.78 12.30 7.56
N TYR A 278 4.63 11.29 7.58
CA TYR A 278 4.26 9.92 7.92
C TYR A 278 3.80 9.83 9.39
N LEU A 279 4.55 10.42 10.31
CA LEU A 279 4.21 10.45 11.74
C LEU A 279 2.91 11.24 11.99
N GLN A 280 2.72 12.37 11.30
CA GLN A 280 1.51 13.17 11.38
C GLN A 280 0.27 12.38 10.92
N ALA A 281 0.37 11.67 9.77
CA ALA A 281 -0.71 10.81 9.31
C ALA A 281 -1.04 9.70 10.32
N TYR A 282 -0.01 9.06 10.88
CA TYR A 282 -0.19 8.04 11.90
C TYR A 282 -0.90 8.58 13.14
N GLU A 283 -0.45 9.71 13.68
CA GLU A 283 -1.05 10.33 14.85
C GLU A 283 -2.51 10.74 14.61
N LEU A 284 -2.81 11.36 13.46
CA LEU A 284 -4.17 11.75 13.10
C LEU A 284 -5.11 10.53 13.03
N LEU A 285 -4.69 9.47 12.35
CA LEU A 285 -5.51 8.28 12.14
C LEU A 285 -5.70 7.46 13.41
N THR A 286 -4.65 7.28 14.20
CA THR A 286 -4.66 6.36 15.34
C THR A 286 -4.87 7.02 16.69
N GLY A 287 -4.62 8.33 16.79
CA GLY A 287 -4.58 9.07 18.03
C GLY A 287 -3.35 8.75 18.90
N LYS A 288 -2.35 8.06 18.35
CA LYS A 288 -1.14 7.62 19.08
C LYS A 288 0.10 8.25 18.47
N LYS A 289 1.14 8.43 19.28
CA LYS A 289 2.49 8.83 18.85
C LYS A 289 3.42 7.62 18.84
N LEU A 290 4.38 7.62 17.89
CA LEU A 290 5.46 6.64 17.79
C LEU A 290 6.80 7.21 18.28
#